data_6f9b1feeb0b53bee68bb17343be00416
#
_entry.id   6f9b1feeb0b53bee68bb17343be00416
#
_cell.length_a   1.000
_cell.length_b   1.000
_cell.length_c   1.000
_cell.angle_alpha   90.00
_cell.angle_beta   90.00
_cell.angle_gamma   90.00
#
_symmetry.space_group_name_H-M   'P 1'
#
loop_
_entity.id
_entity.type
_entity.pdbx_description
1 polymer ?
#
loop_
_entity_poly.entity_id
_entity_poly.type
_entity_poly.pdbx_seq_one_letter_code
_entity_poly.pdbx_strand_id
1 'polypeptide(L)'
;VGDTRSVSGIFRALRNIPLMLDICGDIEKYCPNAVFLNYTNPMSMLCGAMQKYANVEVTGLCHSVQHTIEMLAGWLDVPVNEVTYKCMGVNHQAFYTQLSHNGEDLYPRLKELMKNPEYFNKEQVRNEMLLKLGYYVTESSGHNSEYNQWFRKRPDLIEKYCTDSTCWNPGKYAFSLELRRERKANPQKQYD
;
A
#
# COMPACT_ATOMS: atom_id res chain seq x y z
N VAL A 1 5.59 -9.51 10.14
CA VAL A 1 4.56 -8.68 10.79
C VAL A 1 4.46 -7.38 10.02
N GLY A 2 3.30 -7.11 9.41
CA GLY A 2 3.06 -5.89 8.64
C GLY A 2 3.23 -4.62 9.50
N ASP A 3 3.69 -3.54 8.89
CA ASP A 3 4.11 -2.33 9.61
C ASP A 3 2.96 -1.39 9.97
N THR A 4 1.89 -1.36 9.17
CA THR A 4 0.76 -0.42 9.34
C THR A 4 -0.54 -1.07 9.77
N ARG A 5 -0.72 -2.38 9.60
CA ARG A 5 -1.97 -3.10 9.83
C ARG A 5 -1.80 -4.34 10.70
N SER A 6 -0.97 -4.22 11.71
CA SER A 6 -0.64 -5.31 12.63
C SER A 6 -0.51 -4.79 14.05
N VAL A 7 -0.20 -5.67 14.98
CA VAL A 7 0.12 -5.31 16.37
C VAL A 7 1.22 -4.24 16.43
N SER A 8 2.28 -4.37 15.61
CA SER A 8 3.34 -3.35 15.54
C SER A 8 2.83 -2.00 15.01
N GLY A 9 1.91 -2.01 14.04
CA GLY A 9 1.23 -0.80 13.57
C GLY A 9 0.43 -0.12 14.68
N ILE A 10 -0.31 -0.87 15.49
CA ILE A 10 -1.06 -0.33 16.63
C ILE A 10 -0.10 0.36 17.64
N PHE A 11 0.98 -0.32 18.04
CA PHE A 11 1.95 0.28 18.95
C PHE A 11 2.63 1.52 18.37
N ARG A 12 2.90 1.54 17.07
CA ARG A 12 3.44 2.72 16.38
C ARG A 12 2.43 3.86 16.37
N ALA A 13 1.15 3.59 16.10
CA ALA A 13 0.09 4.59 16.16
C ALA A 13 -0.02 5.19 17.55
N LEU A 14 -0.11 4.36 18.59
CA LEU A 14 -0.21 4.83 19.97
C LEU A 14 0.93 5.76 20.39
N ARG A 15 2.14 5.55 19.89
CA ARG A 15 3.29 6.44 20.15
C ARG A 15 3.24 7.74 19.36
N ASN A 16 2.66 7.72 18.16
CA ASN A 16 2.65 8.87 17.26
C ASN A 16 1.41 9.76 17.43
N ILE A 17 0.28 9.20 17.88
CA ILE A 17 -0.96 9.97 18.07
C ILE A 17 -0.77 11.20 18.95
N PRO A 18 -0.12 11.14 20.13
CA PRO A 18 0.10 12.33 20.95
C PRO A 18 0.81 13.45 20.19
N LEU A 19 1.91 13.12 19.51
CA LEU A 19 2.65 14.09 18.68
C LEU A 19 1.79 14.70 17.57
N MET A 20 0.97 13.88 16.91
CA MET A 20 0.09 14.38 15.82
C MET A 20 -1.00 15.30 16.37
N LEU A 21 -1.51 15.04 17.58
CA LEU A 21 -2.48 15.92 18.22
C LEU A 21 -1.83 17.23 18.71
N ASP A 22 -0.60 17.20 19.19
CA ASP A 22 0.16 18.40 19.55
C ASP A 22 0.35 19.29 18.30
N ILE A 23 0.73 18.69 17.15
CA ILE A 23 0.83 19.42 15.88
C ILE A 23 -0.54 20.01 15.47
N CYS A 24 -1.62 19.26 15.62
CA CYS A 24 -2.97 19.79 15.36
C CYS A 24 -3.29 20.99 16.24
N GLY A 25 -2.94 20.97 17.54
CA GLY A 25 -3.10 22.09 18.45
C GLY A 25 -2.33 23.34 18.00
N ASP A 26 -1.11 23.16 17.47
CA ASP A 26 -0.35 24.26 16.88
C ASP A 26 -1.00 24.80 15.60
N ILE A 27 -1.52 23.92 14.74
CA ILE A 27 -2.26 24.32 13.53
C ILE A 27 -3.51 25.13 13.90
N GLU A 28 -4.31 24.66 14.85
CA GLU A 28 -5.50 25.37 15.33
C GLU A 28 -5.16 26.79 15.83
N LYS A 29 -4.03 26.92 16.51
CA LYS A 29 -3.60 28.18 17.10
C LYS A 29 -3.01 29.17 16.08
N TYR A 30 -2.17 28.69 15.16
CA TYR A 30 -1.37 29.55 14.31
C TYR A 30 -1.83 29.62 12.85
N CYS A 31 -2.55 28.61 12.36
CA CYS A 31 -3.04 28.54 10.99
C CYS A 31 -4.36 27.76 10.87
N PRO A 32 -5.45 28.22 11.52
CA PRO A 32 -6.70 27.43 11.69
C PRO A 32 -7.42 27.06 10.39
N ASN A 33 -7.07 27.70 9.28
CA ASN A 33 -7.65 27.40 7.96
C ASN A 33 -6.76 26.48 7.11
N ALA A 34 -5.68 25.93 7.66
CA ALA A 34 -4.80 25.03 6.92
C ALA A 34 -5.39 23.62 6.82
N VAL A 35 -5.15 22.97 5.68
CA VAL A 35 -5.43 21.53 5.50
C VAL A 35 -4.17 20.77 5.86
N PHE A 36 -4.29 19.84 6.80
CA PHE A 36 -3.18 18.98 7.21
C PHE A 36 -3.08 17.75 6.30
N LEU A 37 -2.07 17.71 5.43
CA LEU A 37 -1.79 16.59 4.56
C LEU A 37 -0.89 15.58 5.27
N ASN A 38 -1.42 14.41 5.62
CA ASN A 38 -0.69 13.40 6.37
C ASN A 38 -0.23 12.24 5.49
N TYR A 39 1.10 12.07 5.36
CA TYR A 39 1.74 10.88 4.78
C TYR A 39 2.29 9.91 5.83
N THR A 40 2.19 10.26 7.11
CA THR A 40 2.76 9.44 8.18
C THR A 40 1.92 8.19 8.42
N ASN A 41 2.59 7.05 8.51
CA ASN A 41 1.94 5.76 8.82
C ASN A 41 2.05 5.40 10.33
N PRO A 42 1.04 4.67 10.82
CA PRO A 42 -0.17 4.12 10.19
C PRO A 42 -1.22 5.18 9.86
N MET A 43 -1.35 5.53 8.58
CA MET A 43 -2.12 6.69 8.13
C MET A 43 -3.57 6.69 8.61
N SER A 44 -4.30 5.58 8.43
CA SER A 44 -5.71 5.51 8.83
C SER A 44 -5.94 5.71 10.33
N MET A 45 -5.03 5.18 11.18
CA MET A 45 -5.13 5.32 12.63
C MET A 45 -4.81 6.74 13.07
N LEU A 46 -3.78 7.36 12.48
CA LEU A 46 -3.36 8.72 12.79
C LEU A 46 -4.40 9.74 12.30
N CYS A 47 -4.85 9.64 11.05
CA CYS A 47 -5.91 10.51 10.52
C CYS A 47 -7.21 10.36 11.32
N GLY A 48 -7.61 9.13 11.64
CA GLY A 48 -8.81 8.89 12.45
C GLY A 48 -8.72 9.50 13.84
N ALA A 49 -7.55 9.48 14.48
CA ALA A 49 -7.34 10.13 15.77
C ALA A 49 -7.40 11.66 15.64
N MET A 50 -6.71 12.25 14.67
CA MET A 50 -6.73 13.69 14.42
C MET A 50 -8.13 14.21 14.10
N GLN A 51 -8.86 13.53 13.18
CA GLN A 51 -10.24 13.89 12.83
C GLN A 51 -11.23 13.79 14.00
N LYS A 52 -10.96 12.90 14.96
CA LYS A 52 -11.83 12.70 16.12
C LYS A 52 -11.57 13.68 17.26
N TYR A 53 -10.31 14.05 17.48
CA TYR A 53 -9.87 14.75 18.68
C TYR A 53 -9.30 16.14 18.44
N ALA A 54 -9.18 16.58 17.19
CA ALA A 54 -8.74 17.92 16.81
C ALA A 54 -9.76 18.59 15.87
N ASN A 55 -9.71 19.92 15.79
CA ASN A 55 -10.57 20.72 14.91
C ASN A 55 -9.77 21.23 13.70
N VAL A 56 -9.05 20.31 13.04
CA VAL A 56 -8.22 20.58 11.87
C VAL A 56 -8.72 19.74 10.70
N GLU A 57 -8.81 20.32 9.52
CA GLU A 57 -9.08 19.56 8.30
C GLU A 57 -7.90 18.66 7.97
N VAL A 58 -8.07 17.34 8.06
CA VAL A 58 -7.00 16.36 7.84
C VAL A 58 -7.30 15.48 6.66
N THR A 59 -6.36 15.38 5.73
CA THR A 59 -6.40 14.44 4.60
C THR A 59 -5.19 13.49 4.63
N GLY A 60 -5.46 12.20 4.61
CA GLY A 60 -4.42 11.17 4.49
C GLY A 60 -4.07 10.90 3.03
N LEU A 61 -2.80 10.83 2.71
CA LEU A 61 -2.28 10.63 1.36
C LEU A 61 -1.42 9.36 1.28
N CYS A 62 -1.53 8.65 0.16
CA CYS A 62 -0.72 7.47 -0.15
C CYS A 62 -0.45 7.39 -1.65
N HIS A 63 0.76 7.00 -2.06
CA HIS A 63 1.13 6.86 -3.47
C HIS A 63 0.57 5.58 -4.11
N SER A 64 0.19 4.57 -3.33
CA SER A 64 -0.10 3.24 -3.86
C SER A 64 -1.29 3.20 -4.81
N VAL A 65 -2.25 4.10 -4.66
CA VAL A 65 -3.40 4.19 -5.57
C VAL A 65 -2.93 4.62 -6.96
N GLN A 66 -2.19 5.72 -7.06
CA GLN A 66 -1.70 6.26 -8.32
C GLN A 66 -0.71 5.30 -8.99
N HIS A 67 0.32 4.83 -8.27
CA HIS A 67 1.31 3.90 -8.81
C HIS A 67 0.69 2.58 -9.29
N THR A 68 -0.37 2.10 -8.63
CA THR A 68 -1.06 0.90 -9.10
C THR A 68 -1.80 1.17 -10.41
N ILE A 69 -2.45 2.31 -10.56
CA ILE A 69 -3.13 2.67 -11.82
C ILE A 69 -2.12 2.84 -12.95
N GLU A 70 -1.00 3.52 -12.71
CA GLU A 70 0.09 3.65 -13.67
C GLU A 70 0.60 2.29 -14.15
N MET A 71 0.84 1.37 -13.21
CA MET A 71 1.26 0.00 -13.50
C MET A 71 0.23 -0.76 -14.34
N LEU A 72 -1.06 -0.73 -13.93
CA LEU A 72 -2.13 -1.44 -14.64
C LEU A 72 -2.38 -0.85 -16.03
N ALA A 73 -2.35 0.46 -16.17
CA ALA A 73 -2.46 1.15 -17.45
C ALA A 73 -1.32 0.73 -18.41
N GLY A 74 -0.08 0.67 -17.89
CA GLY A 74 1.07 0.19 -18.65
C GLY A 74 0.95 -1.29 -19.06
N TRP A 75 0.40 -2.15 -18.20
CA TRP A 75 0.18 -3.57 -18.56
C TRP A 75 -0.90 -3.76 -19.61
N LEU A 76 -1.90 -2.90 -19.59
CA LEU A 76 -3.04 -2.94 -20.50
C LEU A 76 -2.83 -2.11 -21.78
N ASP A 77 -1.68 -1.44 -21.89
CA ASP A 77 -1.37 -0.54 -22.99
C ASP A 77 -2.50 0.49 -23.24
N VAL A 78 -2.86 1.22 -22.16
CA VAL A 78 -3.82 2.32 -22.20
C VAL A 78 -3.21 3.57 -21.57
N PRO A 79 -3.53 4.78 -22.07
CA PRO A 79 -3.05 6.01 -21.46
C PRO A 79 -3.58 6.16 -20.03
N VAL A 80 -2.70 6.40 -19.06
CA VAL A 80 -3.08 6.48 -17.63
C VAL A 80 -4.11 7.57 -17.35
N ASN A 81 -4.04 8.69 -18.06
CA ASN A 81 -4.96 9.82 -17.92
C ASN A 81 -6.37 9.55 -18.49
N GLU A 82 -6.54 8.47 -19.22
CA GLU A 82 -7.83 8.02 -19.76
C GLU A 82 -8.46 6.89 -18.92
N VAL A 83 -7.73 6.39 -17.91
CA VAL A 83 -8.26 5.36 -17.01
C VAL A 83 -9.16 6.00 -15.97
N THR A 84 -10.42 5.56 -15.96
CA THR A 84 -11.38 5.90 -14.90
C THR A 84 -11.43 4.78 -13.87
N TYR A 85 -11.29 5.12 -12.59
CA TYR A 85 -11.30 4.12 -11.54
C TYR A 85 -12.02 4.62 -10.28
N LYS A 86 -12.47 3.67 -9.47
CA LYS A 86 -12.98 3.90 -8.12
C LYS A 86 -12.28 2.97 -7.16
N CYS A 87 -11.57 3.56 -6.18
CA CYS A 87 -10.84 2.82 -5.17
C CYS A 87 -11.54 2.95 -3.83
N MET A 88 -11.83 1.84 -3.16
CA MET A 88 -12.57 1.79 -1.90
C MET A 88 -11.86 0.89 -0.89
N GLY A 89 -11.80 1.34 0.35
CA GLY A 89 -11.16 0.62 1.46
C GLY A 89 -10.46 1.56 2.44
N VAL A 90 -9.51 1.02 3.17
CA VAL A 90 -8.66 1.78 4.09
C VAL A 90 -7.22 1.81 3.57
N ASN A 91 -6.42 2.78 4.03
CA ASN A 91 -5.01 2.85 3.66
C ASN A 91 -4.30 1.51 3.87
N HIS A 92 -3.54 1.13 2.86
CA HIS A 92 -2.82 -0.12 2.68
C HIS A 92 -3.72 -1.36 2.54
N GLN A 93 -5.04 -1.19 2.43
CA GLN A 93 -5.95 -2.27 1.97
C GLN A 93 -7.22 -1.68 1.35
N ALA A 94 -7.11 -1.30 0.09
CA ALA A 94 -8.21 -0.84 -0.71
C ALA A 94 -8.25 -1.62 -2.04
N PHE A 95 -9.41 -1.65 -2.66
CA PHE A 95 -9.66 -2.37 -3.91
C PHE A 95 -10.20 -1.42 -4.96
N TYR A 96 -9.81 -1.62 -6.21
CA TYR A 96 -10.42 -0.92 -7.33
C TYR A 96 -11.75 -1.57 -7.66
N THR A 97 -12.84 -0.99 -7.20
CA THR A 97 -14.19 -1.50 -7.45
C THR A 97 -14.70 -1.15 -8.84
N GLN A 98 -14.05 -0.19 -9.49
CA GLN A 98 -14.24 0.16 -10.89
C GLN A 98 -12.88 0.42 -11.52
N LEU A 99 -12.69 -0.09 -12.73
CA LEU A 99 -11.50 0.14 -13.56
C LEU A 99 -11.94 0.11 -15.02
N SER A 100 -11.93 1.25 -15.71
CA SER A 100 -12.46 1.38 -17.06
C SER A 100 -11.65 2.34 -17.92
N HIS A 101 -11.69 2.15 -19.23
CA HIS A 101 -11.13 3.03 -20.24
C HIS A 101 -12.19 3.28 -21.33
N ASN A 102 -12.48 4.54 -21.64
CA ASN A 102 -13.53 4.93 -22.60
C ASN A 102 -14.90 4.26 -22.35
N GLY A 103 -15.23 4.03 -21.07
CA GLY A 103 -16.49 3.39 -20.66
C GLY A 103 -16.47 1.85 -20.71
N GLU A 104 -15.41 1.24 -21.22
CA GLU A 104 -15.25 -0.21 -21.24
C GLU A 104 -14.60 -0.70 -19.94
N ASP A 105 -15.15 -1.79 -19.34
CA ASP A 105 -14.58 -2.44 -18.18
C ASP A 105 -13.25 -3.14 -18.54
N LEU A 106 -12.18 -2.77 -17.85
CA LEU A 106 -10.85 -3.34 -18.07
C LEU A 106 -10.61 -4.66 -17.34
N TYR A 107 -11.48 -5.08 -16.43
CA TYR A 107 -11.29 -6.32 -15.66
C TYR A 107 -11.25 -7.59 -16.52
N PRO A 108 -12.09 -7.79 -17.52
CA PRO A 108 -11.99 -8.96 -18.39
C PRO A 108 -10.62 -9.07 -19.07
N ARG A 109 -10.11 -7.96 -19.61
CA ARG A 109 -8.81 -7.88 -20.26
C ARG A 109 -7.66 -8.10 -19.27
N LEU A 110 -7.75 -7.51 -18.08
CA LEU A 110 -6.76 -7.69 -17.03
C LEU A 110 -6.68 -9.15 -16.54
N LYS A 111 -7.83 -9.81 -16.35
CA LYS A 111 -7.87 -11.22 -15.94
C LYS A 111 -7.33 -12.17 -17.03
N GLU A 112 -7.57 -11.84 -18.29
CA GLU A 112 -7.00 -12.60 -19.40
C GLU A 112 -5.47 -12.46 -19.43
N LEU A 113 -4.96 -11.24 -19.21
CA LEU A 113 -3.52 -10.97 -19.16
C LEU A 113 -2.82 -11.78 -18.06
N MET A 114 -3.50 -12.05 -16.94
CA MET A 114 -2.95 -12.84 -15.83
C MET A 114 -2.76 -14.34 -16.16
N LYS A 115 -3.25 -14.82 -17.28
CA LYS A 115 -2.92 -16.17 -17.79
C LYS A 115 -1.49 -16.25 -18.34
N ASN A 116 -0.89 -15.11 -18.67
CA ASN A 116 0.52 -15.03 -19.07
C ASN A 116 1.41 -14.99 -17.82
N PRO A 117 2.29 -15.99 -17.61
CA PRO A 117 3.20 -16.02 -16.46
C PRO A 117 4.11 -14.79 -16.34
N GLU A 118 4.47 -14.17 -17.48
CA GLU A 118 5.29 -12.96 -17.47
C GLU A 118 4.62 -11.82 -16.71
N TYR A 119 3.32 -11.61 -16.90
CA TYR A 119 2.56 -10.60 -16.16
C TYR A 119 2.16 -11.07 -14.76
N PHE A 120 1.74 -12.33 -14.64
CA PHE A 120 1.34 -12.88 -13.34
C PHE A 120 2.47 -12.78 -12.32
N ASN A 121 3.72 -13.10 -12.70
CA ASN A 121 4.86 -13.12 -11.80
C ASN A 121 5.37 -11.72 -11.42
N LYS A 122 4.98 -10.65 -12.13
CA LYS A 122 5.35 -9.28 -11.76
C LYS A 122 4.78 -8.85 -10.41
N GLU A 123 3.60 -9.36 -10.03
CA GLU A 123 2.91 -9.04 -8.77
C GLU A 123 2.10 -10.25 -8.28
N GLN A 124 2.74 -11.39 -8.02
CA GLN A 124 2.11 -12.69 -7.77
C GLN A 124 1.00 -12.65 -6.73
N VAL A 125 1.23 -12.00 -5.59
CA VAL A 125 0.24 -11.94 -4.50
C VAL A 125 -0.98 -11.13 -4.93
N ARG A 126 -0.78 -9.96 -5.54
CA ARG A 126 -1.87 -9.08 -5.99
C ARG A 126 -2.66 -9.73 -7.13
N ASN A 127 -1.97 -10.39 -8.04
CA ASN A 127 -2.57 -11.06 -9.19
C ASN A 127 -3.36 -12.30 -8.74
N GLU A 128 -2.88 -13.06 -7.76
CA GLU A 128 -3.65 -14.15 -7.15
C GLU A 128 -4.90 -13.60 -6.44
N MET A 129 -4.78 -12.47 -5.72
CA MET A 129 -5.94 -11.81 -5.11
C MET A 129 -6.95 -11.36 -6.15
N LEU A 130 -6.53 -10.76 -7.27
CA LEU A 130 -7.41 -10.41 -8.38
C LEU A 130 -8.19 -11.63 -8.89
N LEU A 131 -7.50 -12.74 -9.15
CA LEU A 131 -8.14 -13.95 -9.71
C LEU A 131 -9.12 -14.59 -8.72
N LYS A 132 -8.86 -14.51 -7.41
CA LYS A 132 -9.71 -15.12 -6.37
C LYS A 132 -10.83 -14.20 -5.87
N LEU A 133 -10.56 -12.89 -5.75
CA LEU A 133 -11.51 -11.93 -5.18
C LEU A 133 -12.25 -11.12 -6.24
N GLY A 134 -11.75 -11.12 -7.48
CA GLY A 134 -12.40 -10.44 -8.60
C GLY A 134 -11.99 -8.99 -8.81
N TYR A 135 -11.33 -8.35 -7.83
CA TYR A 135 -10.90 -6.95 -7.86
C TYR A 135 -9.41 -6.82 -7.59
N TYR A 136 -8.78 -5.82 -8.22
CA TYR A 136 -7.37 -5.52 -7.97
C TYR A 136 -7.21 -4.75 -6.67
N VAL A 137 -6.13 -5.03 -5.94
CA VAL A 137 -5.84 -4.44 -4.63
C VAL A 137 -4.73 -3.39 -4.77
N THR A 138 -4.79 -2.35 -3.95
CA THR A 138 -3.67 -1.40 -3.77
C THR A 138 -2.51 -2.07 -3.04
N GLU A 139 -1.39 -1.39 -2.93
CA GLU A 139 -0.17 -1.84 -2.29
C GLU A 139 0.59 -2.93 -3.05
N SER A 140 1.86 -3.12 -2.68
CA SER A 140 2.71 -4.14 -3.28
C SER A 140 2.31 -5.57 -2.88
N SER A 141 2.76 -6.55 -3.65
CA SER A 141 2.68 -7.95 -3.27
C SER A 141 3.30 -8.23 -1.91
N GLY A 142 4.41 -7.54 -1.56
CA GLY A 142 5.04 -7.64 -0.25
C GLY A 142 4.10 -7.28 0.88
N HIS A 143 3.52 -6.09 0.86
CA HIS A 143 2.56 -5.64 1.86
C HIS A 143 1.30 -6.51 1.91
N ASN A 144 0.71 -6.84 0.75
CA ASN A 144 -0.46 -7.70 0.73
C ASN A 144 -0.19 -9.10 1.29
N SER A 145 1.01 -9.64 1.11
CA SER A 145 1.40 -10.92 1.70
C SER A 145 1.52 -10.85 3.23
N GLU A 146 1.89 -9.69 3.77
CA GLU A 146 2.02 -9.47 5.21
C GLU A 146 0.69 -9.18 5.90
N TYR A 147 -0.22 -8.47 5.22
CA TYR A 147 -1.51 -8.07 5.79
C TYR A 147 -2.57 -9.16 5.71
N ASN A 148 -2.43 -10.09 4.77
CA ASN A 148 -3.38 -11.15 4.54
C ASN A 148 -2.80 -12.51 4.94
N GLN A 149 -3.51 -13.21 5.83
CA GLN A 149 -3.07 -14.50 6.38
C GLN A 149 -2.92 -15.62 5.35
N TRP A 150 -3.32 -15.41 4.09
CA TRP A 150 -3.34 -16.45 3.06
C TRP A 150 -1.95 -16.79 2.52
N PHE A 151 -0.99 -15.86 2.57
CA PHE A 151 0.27 -15.97 1.85
C PHE A 151 1.47 -16.35 2.73
N ARG A 152 1.47 -16.00 4.02
CA ARG A 152 2.61 -16.23 4.94
C ARG A 152 2.29 -17.18 6.09
N LYS A 153 1.21 -17.94 5.98
CA LYS A 153 0.74 -18.82 7.04
C LYS A 153 1.59 -20.09 7.19
N ARG A 154 2.24 -20.54 6.11
CA ARG A 154 3.01 -21.78 6.04
C ARG A 154 4.26 -21.56 5.17
N PRO A 155 5.35 -22.35 5.41
CA PRO A 155 6.58 -22.23 4.62
C PRO A 155 6.39 -22.41 3.11
N ASP A 156 5.57 -23.37 2.70
CA ASP A 156 5.27 -23.63 1.28
C ASP A 156 4.60 -22.47 0.58
N LEU A 157 3.75 -21.71 1.29
CA LEU A 157 3.12 -20.49 0.76
C LEU A 157 4.12 -19.34 0.67
N ILE A 158 5.01 -19.23 1.65
CA ILE A 158 6.09 -18.23 1.62
C ILE A 158 7.02 -18.51 0.43
N GLU A 159 7.41 -19.75 0.24
CA GLU A 159 8.24 -20.19 -0.89
C GLU A 159 7.56 -19.87 -2.23
N LYS A 160 6.27 -20.16 -2.33
CA LYS A 160 5.50 -19.95 -3.57
C LYS A 160 5.28 -18.47 -3.91
N TYR A 161 4.97 -17.61 -2.92
CA TYR A 161 4.46 -16.25 -3.17
C TYR A 161 5.37 -15.12 -2.70
N CYS A 162 6.40 -15.40 -1.88
CA CYS A 162 7.10 -14.36 -1.14
C CYS A 162 8.62 -14.35 -1.35
N THR A 163 9.13 -15.09 -2.33
CA THR A 163 10.59 -15.25 -2.55
C THR A 163 11.13 -14.42 -3.71
N ASP A 164 10.27 -13.85 -4.53
CA ASP A 164 10.66 -13.01 -5.65
C ASP A 164 10.92 -11.55 -5.26
N SER A 165 11.43 -10.76 -6.21
CA SER A 165 11.77 -9.34 -6.04
C SER A 165 10.55 -8.46 -5.76
N THR A 166 9.34 -8.89 -6.12
CA THR A 166 8.10 -8.13 -5.92
C THR A 166 7.59 -8.22 -4.48
N CYS A 167 8.06 -9.25 -3.76
CA CYS A 167 7.85 -9.42 -2.34
C CYS A 167 9.11 -9.01 -1.58
N TRP A 168 9.42 -7.72 -1.54
CA TRP A 168 10.63 -7.14 -0.94
C TRP A 168 10.90 -7.58 0.52
N ASN A 169 10.01 -8.31 1.15
CA ASN A 169 10.24 -9.06 2.38
C ASN A 169 10.19 -10.58 2.09
N PRO A 170 11.34 -11.23 1.85
CA PRO A 170 11.41 -12.62 1.45
C PRO A 170 11.10 -13.62 2.60
N GLY A 171 10.44 -13.20 3.68
CA GLY A 171 10.15 -14.05 4.83
C GLY A 171 11.31 -14.30 5.78
N LYS A 172 12.46 -13.65 5.59
CA LYS A 172 13.61 -13.73 6.49
C LYS A 172 13.37 -12.93 7.77
N TYR A 173 13.83 -13.47 8.90
CA TYR A 173 13.79 -12.75 10.18
C TYR A 173 14.63 -11.46 10.11
N ALA A 174 14.08 -10.40 10.67
CA ALA A 174 14.74 -9.09 10.76
C ALA A 174 15.23 -8.49 9.43
N PHE A 175 14.71 -8.94 8.29
CA PHE A 175 15.12 -8.49 6.95
C PHE A 175 15.26 -6.97 6.81
N SER A 176 14.24 -6.21 7.23
CA SER A 176 14.28 -4.74 7.17
C SER A 176 15.36 -4.11 8.06
N LEU A 177 15.70 -4.76 9.19
CA LEU A 177 16.75 -4.30 10.08
C LEU A 177 18.13 -4.55 9.48
N GLU A 178 18.33 -5.72 8.87
CA GLU A 178 19.58 -6.06 8.16
C GLU A 178 19.80 -5.11 6.98
N LEU A 179 18.79 -4.91 6.15
CA LEU A 179 18.85 -3.97 5.04
C LEU A 179 19.20 -2.54 5.48
N ARG A 180 18.63 -2.06 6.60
CA ARG A 180 18.97 -0.73 7.15
C ARG A 180 20.41 -0.67 7.67
N ARG A 181 20.91 -1.75 8.26
CA ARG A 181 22.33 -1.84 8.70
C ARG A 181 23.28 -1.80 7.51
N GLU A 182 22.97 -2.55 6.45
CA GLU A 182 23.74 -2.55 5.20
C GLU A 182 23.77 -1.18 4.53
N ARG A 183 22.62 -0.51 4.41
CA ARG A 183 22.53 0.85 3.85
C ARG A 183 23.30 1.87 4.70
N LYS A 184 23.25 1.76 6.02
CA LYS A 184 24.03 2.61 6.92
C LYS A 184 25.53 2.38 6.80
N ALA A 185 25.95 1.14 6.60
CA ALA A 185 27.35 0.78 6.38
C ALA A 185 27.88 1.18 4.99
N ASN A 186 27.00 1.24 3.98
CA ASN A 186 27.31 1.59 2.59
C ASN A 186 26.35 2.67 2.08
N PRO A 187 26.57 3.96 2.42
CA PRO A 187 25.69 5.07 2.02
C PRO A 187 25.50 5.21 0.51
N GLN A 188 26.47 4.80 -0.29
CA GLN A 188 26.38 4.83 -1.77
C GLN A 188 25.30 3.89 -2.33
N LYS A 189 25.05 2.74 -1.68
CA LYS A 189 23.95 1.82 -2.05
C LYS A 189 22.55 2.35 -1.74
N GLN A 190 22.43 3.55 -1.23
CA GLN A 190 21.14 4.15 -0.91
C GLN A 190 20.49 4.82 -2.14
N TYR A 191 21.26 5.01 -3.21
CA TYR A 191 20.85 5.74 -4.43
C TYR A 191 20.78 4.85 -5.68
N ASP A 192 21.12 3.57 -5.56
CA ASP A 192 20.93 2.53 -6.56
C ASP A 192 19.63 1.74 -6.26
#